data_2de9984187756d5312704e1651781176
#
_entry.id   2de9984187756d5312704e1651781176
#
_cell.length_a   1.000
_cell.length_b   1.000
_cell.length_c   1.000
_cell.angle_alpha   90.00
_cell.angle_beta   90.00
_cell.angle_gamma   90.00
#
_symmetry.space_group_name_H-M   'P 1'
#
loop_
_entity.id
_entity.type
_entity.pdbx_description
1 polymer ?
#
loop_
_entity_poly.entity_id
_entity_poly.type
_entity_poly.pdbx_seq_one_letter_code
_entity_poly.pdbx_strand_id
1 'polypeptide(L)'
;MAAAVPEVSGPEPVARYLETGLRLGRHLDGLVDAYYGPADLADRVASEPQRPLPALVADLRVLVADLDAGDGDLDIARRRWLRAQTIGLHTAARQLAGETVAFVDEVESCYGVRPEFVDHEVLAEAHRRLEAVLPGSG
;
A
#
# COMPACT_ATOMS: atom_id res chain seq x y z
N MET A 1 -16.74 28.82 18.50
CA MET A 1 -17.52 27.58 18.25
C MET A 1 -16.65 26.74 17.32
N ALA A 2 -15.91 25.78 17.86
CA ALA A 2 -15.09 24.89 17.04
C ALA A 2 -16.03 23.99 16.24
N ALA A 3 -15.96 24.01 14.90
CA ALA A 3 -16.65 23.08 14.06
C ALA A 3 -16.15 21.68 14.39
N ALA A 4 -17.05 20.75 14.72
CA ALA A 4 -16.72 19.35 14.90
C ALA A 4 -16.10 18.85 13.58
N VAL A 5 -14.87 18.37 13.65
CA VAL A 5 -14.22 17.69 12.52
C VAL A 5 -15.07 16.44 12.23
N PRO A 6 -15.58 16.24 11.01
CA PRO A 6 -16.34 15.04 10.70
C PRO A 6 -15.44 13.82 10.91
N GLU A 7 -15.86 12.89 11.78
CA GLU A 7 -15.19 11.62 11.96
C GLU A 7 -15.28 10.82 10.66
N VAL A 8 -14.15 10.31 10.20
CA VAL A 8 -14.12 9.35 9.10
C VAL A 8 -14.92 8.13 9.53
N SER A 9 -16.10 7.93 8.91
CA SER A 9 -17.00 6.81 9.21
C SER A 9 -16.37 5.49 8.76
N GLY A 10 -15.63 4.84 9.65
CA GLY A 10 -15.03 3.54 9.41
C GLY A 10 -14.18 3.09 10.60
N PRO A 11 -13.79 1.80 10.67
CA PRO A 11 -12.87 1.34 11.69
C PRO A 11 -11.59 2.17 11.68
N GLU A 12 -11.09 2.52 12.86
CA GLU A 12 -9.95 3.43 13.04
C GLU A 12 -8.72 3.08 12.17
N PRO A 13 -8.30 1.79 12.02
CA PRO A 13 -7.18 1.45 11.16
C PRO A 13 -7.40 1.75 9.67
N VAL A 14 -8.64 1.66 9.19
CA VAL A 14 -8.99 2.01 7.78
C VAL A 14 -8.86 3.51 7.57
N ALA A 15 -9.37 4.31 8.51
CA ALA A 15 -9.28 5.76 8.46
C ALA A 15 -7.81 6.21 8.42
N ARG A 16 -6.97 5.66 9.28
CA ARG A 16 -5.53 5.95 9.32
C ARG A 16 -4.81 5.55 8.03
N TYR A 17 -5.14 4.40 7.46
CA TYR A 17 -4.59 3.96 6.18
C TYR A 17 -4.93 4.94 5.05
N LEU A 18 -6.19 5.31 4.91
CA LEU A 18 -6.65 6.25 3.88
C LEU A 18 -5.98 7.62 4.04
N GLU A 19 -5.97 8.14 5.24
CA GLU A 19 -5.37 9.44 5.55
C GLU A 19 -3.86 9.46 5.25
N THR A 20 -3.16 8.41 5.67
CA THR A 20 -1.71 8.32 5.44
C THR A 20 -1.40 8.10 3.96
N GLY A 21 -2.22 7.33 3.24
CA GLY A 21 -2.12 7.16 1.80
C GLY A 21 -2.28 8.48 1.04
N LEU A 22 -3.31 9.26 1.38
CA LEU A 22 -3.53 10.59 0.80
C LEU A 22 -2.37 11.55 1.10
N ARG A 23 -1.85 11.54 2.34
CA ARG A 23 -0.67 12.35 2.73
C ARG A 23 0.56 11.97 1.94
N LEU A 24 0.80 10.67 1.73
CA LEU A 24 1.93 10.18 0.95
C LEU A 24 1.77 10.53 -0.55
N GLY A 25 0.56 10.49 -1.07
CA GLY A 25 0.24 10.91 -2.44
C GLY A 25 0.61 12.37 -2.74
N ARG A 26 0.73 13.22 -1.72
CA ARG A 26 1.23 14.61 -1.89
C ARG A 26 2.74 14.69 -2.12
N HIS A 27 3.47 13.61 -1.91
CA HIS A 27 4.91 13.51 -2.17
C HIS A 27 5.23 12.83 -3.51
N LEU A 28 4.26 12.10 -4.09
CA LEU A 28 4.45 11.37 -5.33
C LEU A 28 3.17 11.39 -6.16
N ASP A 29 3.19 12.13 -7.26
CA ASP A 29 2.08 12.16 -8.21
C ASP A 29 1.80 10.75 -8.75
N GLY A 30 0.52 10.39 -8.84
CA GLY A 30 0.08 9.08 -9.32
C GLY A 30 0.14 7.95 -8.29
N LEU A 31 0.64 8.18 -7.07
CA LEU A 31 0.58 7.16 -6.01
C LEU A 31 -0.88 6.84 -5.63
N VAL A 32 -1.73 7.85 -5.59
CA VAL A 32 -3.17 7.71 -5.41
C VAL A 32 -3.84 8.02 -6.75
N ASP A 33 -3.99 7.00 -7.56
CA ASP A 33 -4.50 7.11 -8.94
C ASP A 33 -6.00 7.37 -8.99
N ALA A 34 -6.74 6.78 -8.05
CA ALA A 34 -8.18 7.00 -7.88
C ALA A 34 -8.57 6.94 -6.40
N TYR A 35 -9.30 7.94 -5.96
CA TYR A 35 -9.83 8.00 -4.60
C TYR A 35 -11.36 8.07 -4.62
N TYR A 36 -12.00 7.07 -4.01
CA TYR A 36 -13.46 6.96 -3.89
C TYR A 36 -13.95 7.04 -2.44
N GLY A 37 -13.09 7.46 -1.53
CA GLY A 37 -13.40 7.64 -0.11
C GLY A 37 -14.14 8.95 0.19
N PRO A 38 -14.30 9.30 1.48
CA PRO A 38 -14.94 10.54 1.90
C PRO A 38 -14.21 11.78 1.34
N ALA A 39 -14.95 12.65 0.65
CA ALA A 39 -14.38 13.85 0.01
C ALA A 39 -13.79 14.82 1.05
N ASP A 40 -14.42 14.94 2.20
CA ASP A 40 -13.98 15.78 3.31
C ASP A 40 -12.61 15.35 3.88
N LEU A 41 -12.29 14.04 3.85
CA LEU A 41 -10.97 13.55 4.20
C LEU A 41 -9.92 14.02 3.20
N ALA A 42 -10.20 13.91 1.90
CA ALA A 42 -9.29 14.37 0.86
C ALA A 42 -9.07 15.89 0.94
N ASP A 43 -10.13 16.67 1.11
CA ASP A 43 -10.09 18.13 1.23
C ASP A 43 -9.27 18.56 2.47
N ARG A 44 -9.45 17.87 3.59
CA ARG A 44 -8.70 18.12 4.82
C ARG A 44 -7.22 17.85 4.61
N VAL A 45 -6.87 16.70 4.05
CA VAL A 45 -5.47 16.35 3.78
C VAL A 45 -4.83 17.30 2.75
N ALA A 46 -5.57 17.75 1.75
CA ALA A 46 -5.08 18.72 0.76
C ALA A 46 -4.78 20.09 1.38
N SER A 47 -5.54 20.50 2.38
CA SER A 47 -5.44 21.83 3.02
C SER A 47 -4.44 21.89 4.18
N GLU A 48 -4.04 20.75 4.77
CA GLU A 48 -3.07 20.72 5.87
C GLU A 48 -1.63 20.96 5.38
N PRO A 49 -0.67 21.37 6.26
CA PRO A 49 0.74 21.37 5.92
C PRO A 49 1.21 19.98 5.50
N GLN A 50 2.07 19.91 4.48
CA GLN A 50 2.58 18.63 4.00
C GLN A 50 3.37 17.92 5.12
N ARG A 51 2.92 16.71 5.49
CA ARG A 51 3.54 15.92 6.57
C ARG A 51 4.89 15.36 6.11
N PRO A 52 5.98 15.53 6.88
CA PRO A 52 7.31 15.05 6.49
C PRO A 52 7.36 13.54 6.28
N LEU A 53 8.10 13.08 5.27
CA LEU A 53 8.27 11.66 4.94
C LEU A 53 8.70 10.78 6.14
N PRO A 54 9.69 11.19 6.98
CA PRO A 54 10.04 10.38 8.15
C PRO A 54 8.89 10.19 9.15
N ALA A 55 7.99 11.18 9.27
CA ALA A 55 6.81 11.06 10.11
C ALA A 55 5.80 10.08 9.51
N LEU A 56 5.59 10.10 8.18
CA LEU A 56 4.72 9.14 7.48
C LEU A 56 5.25 7.70 7.59
N VAL A 57 6.56 7.50 7.50
CA VAL A 57 7.20 6.19 7.74
C VAL A 57 6.92 5.70 9.16
N ALA A 58 7.03 6.58 10.16
CA ALA A 58 6.75 6.23 11.55
C ALA A 58 5.25 5.89 11.77
N ASP A 59 4.35 6.68 11.20
CA ASP A 59 2.89 6.45 11.28
C ASP A 59 2.51 5.09 10.69
N LEU A 60 3.04 4.75 9.50
CA LEU A 60 2.76 3.48 8.83
C LEU A 60 3.33 2.29 9.60
N ARG A 61 4.52 2.44 10.20
CA ARG A 61 5.10 1.40 11.06
C ARG A 61 4.20 1.12 12.27
N VAL A 62 3.67 2.16 12.91
CA VAL A 62 2.74 2.01 14.05
C VAL A 62 1.46 1.33 13.56
N LEU A 63 0.89 1.73 12.43
CA LEU A 63 -0.32 1.12 11.89
C LEU A 63 -0.13 -0.38 11.59
N VAL A 64 1.01 -0.79 11.05
CA VAL A 64 1.32 -2.22 10.85
C VAL A 64 1.34 -2.95 12.19
N ALA A 65 1.98 -2.39 13.23
CA ALA A 65 2.04 -2.99 14.55
C ALA A 65 0.66 -3.14 15.21
N ASP A 66 -0.20 -2.13 15.08
CA ASP A 66 -1.57 -2.17 15.60
C ASP A 66 -2.42 -3.24 14.88
N LEU A 67 -2.26 -3.36 13.55
CA LEU A 67 -2.92 -4.42 12.77
C LEU A 67 -2.41 -5.82 13.15
N ASP A 68 -1.14 -5.97 13.50
CA ASP A 68 -0.54 -7.22 13.99
C ASP A 68 -1.05 -7.56 15.41
N ALA A 69 -1.22 -6.57 16.28
CA ALA A 69 -1.78 -6.74 17.61
C ALA A 69 -3.28 -7.12 17.58
N GLY A 70 -3.94 -6.88 16.45
CA GLY A 70 -5.37 -7.16 16.31
C GLY A 70 -6.26 -6.01 16.74
N ASP A 71 -5.70 -4.82 16.84
CA ASP A 71 -6.43 -3.63 17.22
C ASP A 71 -7.47 -3.23 16.14
N GLY A 72 -8.58 -2.74 16.61
CA GLY A 72 -9.70 -2.32 15.78
C GLY A 72 -10.71 -3.44 15.47
N ASP A 73 -11.94 -3.04 15.18
CA ASP A 73 -13.07 -3.93 14.89
C ASP A 73 -13.07 -4.34 13.41
N LEU A 74 -12.07 -5.15 13.03
CA LEU A 74 -11.91 -5.70 11.69
C LEU A 74 -11.96 -7.23 11.74
N ASP A 75 -12.71 -7.84 10.81
CA ASP A 75 -12.59 -9.28 10.60
C ASP A 75 -11.18 -9.68 10.13
N ILE A 76 -10.82 -10.95 10.30
CA ILE A 76 -9.47 -11.46 10.02
C ILE A 76 -9.05 -11.25 8.56
N ALA A 77 -9.95 -11.46 7.61
CA ALA A 77 -9.63 -11.33 6.18
C ALA A 77 -9.37 -9.86 5.83
N ARG A 78 -10.22 -8.96 6.31
CA ARG A 78 -10.07 -7.52 6.11
C ARG A 78 -8.80 -6.99 6.75
N ARG A 79 -8.47 -7.42 7.97
CA ARG A 79 -7.24 -7.05 8.67
C ARG A 79 -5.99 -7.51 7.93
N ARG A 80 -5.95 -8.76 7.46
CA ARG A 80 -4.84 -9.29 6.66
C ARG A 80 -4.64 -8.50 5.37
N TRP A 81 -5.72 -8.19 4.68
CA TRP A 81 -5.67 -7.37 3.47
C TRP A 81 -5.12 -5.98 3.75
N LEU A 82 -5.69 -5.29 4.74
CA LEU A 82 -5.27 -3.93 5.12
C LEU A 82 -3.81 -3.90 5.56
N ARG A 83 -3.37 -4.91 6.32
CA ARG A 83 -1.97 -5.07 6.72
C ARG A 83 -1.04 -5.17 5.51
N ALA A 84 -1.37 -6.01 4.54
CA ALA A 84 -0.57 -6.17 3.33
C ALA A 84 -0.46 -4.85 2.55
N GLN A 85 -1.58 -4.13 2.37
CA GLN A 85 -1.58 -2.82 1.73
C GLN A 85 -0.75 -1.79 2.52
N THR A 86 -0.83 -1.81 3.84
CA THR A 86 -0.05 -0.90 4.70
C THR A 86 1.45 -1.17 4.61
N ILE A 87 1.87 -2.43 4.48
CA ILE A 87 3.29 -2.79 4.28
C ILE A 87 3.79 -2.25 2.93
N GLY A 88 3.03 -2.40 1.85
CA GLY A 88 3.39 -1.82 0.55
C GLY A 88 3.52 -0.29 0.62
N LEU A 89 2.56 0.38 1.25
CA LEU A 89 2.59 1.83 1.45
C LEU A 89 3.78 2.27 2.32
N HIS A 90 4.11 1.51 3.37
CA HIS A 90 5.28 1.75 4.22
C HIS A 90 6.59 1.61 3.43
N THR A 91 6.69 0.61 2.56
CA THR A 91 7.86 0.42 1.69
C THR A 91 8.04 1.60 0.74
N ALA A 92 6.96 2.06 0.09
CA ALA A 92 7.00 3.26 -0.75
C ALA A 92 7.42 4.52 0.04
N ALA A 93 6.91 4.70 1.25
CA ALA A 93 7.26 5.83 2.11
C ALA A 93 8.76 5.83 2.49
N ARG A 94 9.33 4.66 2.79
CA ARG A 94 10.76 4.49 3.09
C ARG A 94 11.64 4.86 1.88
N GLN A 95 11.27 4.39 0.69
CA GLN A 95 11.98 4.72 -0.55
C GLN A 95 11.92 6.22 -0.85
N LEU A 96 10.75 6.85 -0.71
CA LEU A 96 10.59 8.29 -0.86
C LEU A 96 11.40 9.08 0.19
N ALA A 97 11.55 8.54 1.39
CA ALA A 97 12.40 9.10 2.44
C ALA A 97 13.91 8.90 2.18
N GLY A 98 14.30 8.28 1.06
CA GLY A 98 15.70 8.07 0.64
C GLY A 98 16.30 6.75 1.08
N GLU A 99 15.51 5.82 1.63
CA GLU A 99 16.01 4.48 1.97
C GLU A 99 16.15 3.62 0.71
N THR A 100 17.26 2.91 0.60
CA THR A 100 17.47 1.91 -0.46
C THR A 100 16.87 0.59 -0.02
N VAL A 101 15.82 0.13 -0.69
CA VAL A 101 15.22 -1.19 -0.50
C VAL A 101 15.67 -2.09 -1.64
N ALA A 102 16.21 -3.27 -1.32
CA ALA A 102 16.62 -4.23 -2.35
C ALA A 102 15.39 -4.72 -3.14
N PHE A 103 15.53 -4.90 -4.45
CA PHE A 103 14.42 -5.28 -5.35
C PHE A 103 13.63 -6.50 -4.84
N VAL A 104 14.32 -7.54 -4.38
CA VAL A 104 13.67 -8.76 -3.87
C VAL A 104 12.81 -8.47 -2.63
N ASP A 105 13.32 -7.63 -1.72
CA ASP A 105 12.63 -7.26 -0.48
C ASP A 105 11.47 -6.29 -0.76
N GLU A 106 11.61 -5.43 -1.76
CA GLU A 106 10.53 -4.56 -2.24
C GLU A 106 9.38 -5.39 -2.81
N VAL A 107 9.67 -6.33 -3.71
CA VAL A 107 8.66 -7.21 -4.32
C VAL A 107 7.97 -8.04 -3.26
N GLU A 108 8.71 -8.63 -2.32
CA GLU A 108 8.13 -9.40 -1.22
C GLU A 108 7.21 -8.53 -0.34
N SER A 109 7.65 -7.32 -0.01
CA SER A 109 6.87 -6.39 0.81
C SER A 109 5.60 -5.88 0.12
N CYS A 110 5.67 -5.61 -1.18
CA CYS A 110 4.55 -5.05 -1.95
C CYS A 110 3.56 -6.10 -2.45
N TYR A 111 4.04 -7.30 -2.78
CA TYR A 111 3.23 -8.34 -3.43
C TYR A 111 3.08 -9.62 -2.62
N GLY A 112 3.80 -9.74 -1.48
CA GLY A 112 3.75 -10.94 -0.63
C GLY A 112 4.40 -12.18 -1.25
N VAL A 113 5.20 -11.99 -2.29
CA VAL A 113 5.91 -13.06 -3.02
C VAL A 113 7.38 -12.70 -3.13
N ARG A 114 8.25 -13.58 -2.62
CA ARG A 114 9.69 -13.43 -2.79
C ARG A 114 10.08 -13.94 -4.16
N PRO A 115 10.59 -13.08 -5.09
CA PRO A 115 10.99 -13.52 -6.42
C PRO A 115 12.25 -14.38 -6.34
N GLU A 116 12.23 -15.47 -7.11
CA GLU A 116 13.37 -16.38 -7.29
C GLU A 116 13.71 -16.49 -8.77
N PHE A 117 14.97 -16.77 -9.08
CA PHE A 117 15.35 -17.08 -10.45
C PHE A 117 14.77 -18.44 -10.85
N VAL A 118 14.06 -18.46 -11.96
CA VAL A 118 13.54 -19.68 -12.57
C VAL A 118 14.48 -20.10 -13.69
N ASP A 119 14.79 -21.40 -13.78
CA ASP A 119 15.60 -21.94 -14.85
C ASP A 119 14.97 -21.64 -16.22
N HIS A 120 15.83 -21.27 -17.19
CA HIS A 120 15.40 -20.95 -18.54
C HIS A 120 14.59 -22.08 -19.20
N GLU A 121 14.96 -23.35 -18.90
CA GLU A 121 14.23 -24.50 -19.46
C GLU A 121 12.78 -24.59 -18.97
N VAL A 122 12.50 -24.20 -17.73
CA VAL A 122 11.13 -24.14 -17.18
C VAL A 122 10.31 -23.10 -17.93
N LEU A 123 10.91 -21.93 -18.20
CA LEU A 123 10.25 -20.87 -18.98
C LEU A 123 10.02 -21.28 -20.43
N ALA A 124 11.02 -21.93 -21.06
CA ALA A 124 10.90 -22.44 -22.43
C ALA A 124 9.82 -23.51 -22.55
N GLU A 125 9.70 -24.41 -21.58
CA GLU A 125 8.63 -25.41 -21.56
C GLU A 125 7.24 -24.76 -21.37
N ALA A 126 7.12 -23.79 -20.48
CA ALA A 126 5.89 -23.03 -20.31
C ALA A 126 5.48 -22.32 -21.63
N HIS A 127 6.45 -21.76 -22.34
CA HIS A 127 6.24 -21.13 -23.64
C HIS A 127 5.71 -22.13 -24.69
N ARG A 128 6.37 -23.29 -24.83
CA ARG A 128 5.89 -24.36 -25.75
C ARG A 128 4.47 -24.82 -25.42
N ARG A 129 4.11 -24.90 -24.13
CA ARG A 129 2.76 -25.28 -23.72
C ARG A 129 1.73 -24.21 -24.07
N LEU A 130 2.08 -22.94 -23.95
CA LEU A 130 1.22 -21.84 -24.36
C LEU A 130 1.02 -21.82 -25.88
N GLU A 131 2.07 -21.98 -26.67
CA GLU A 131 2.00 -22.06 -28.13
C GLU A 131 1.09 -23.21 -28.62
N ALA A 132 1.05 -24.33 -27.90
CA ALA A 132 0.21 -25.47 -28.25
C ALA A 132 -1.30 -25.21 -28.05
N VAL A 133 -1.69 -24.24 -27.19
CA VAL A 133 -3.09 -23.97 -26.85
C VAL A 133 -3.59 -22.61 -27.33
N LEU A 134 -2.70 -21.70 -27.67
CA LEU A 134 -3.06 -20.39 -28.19
C LEU A 134 -3.20 -20.44 -29.72
N PRO A 135 -4.26 -19.86 -30.30
CA PRO A 135 -4.40 -19.76 -31.75
C PRO A 135 -3.45 -18.68 -32.29
N GLY A 136 -2.70 -19.02 -33.34
CA GLY A 136 -1.80 -18.12 -34.05
C GLY A 136 -0.35 -18.54 -33.95
N SER A 137 0.43 -18.15 -34.94
CA SER A 137 1.90 -18.25 -34.93
C SER A 137 2.44 -16.87 -34.52
N GLY A 138 3.16 -16.80 -33.39
CA GLY A 138 3.91 -15.61 -32.96
C GLY A 138 5.11 -15.32 -33.84
#